data_ead109ff90a95e0ab836cf7352521fd1
#
_entry.id   ead109ff90a95e0ab836cf7352521fd1
#
_cell.length_a   1.000
_cell.length_b   1.000
_cell.length_c   1.000
_cell.angle_alpha   90.00
_cell.angle_beta   90.00
_cell.angle_gamma   90.00
#
_symmetry.space_group_name_H-M   'P 1'
#
loop_
_entity.id
_entity.type
_entity.pdbx_description
1 polymer ?
#
loop_
_entity_poly.entity_id
_entity_poly.type
_entity_poly.pdbx_seq_one_letter_code
_entity_poly.pdbx_strand_id
1 'polypeptide(L)'
;MNKKRNFYAICMLIAGLAFTACSKDDDGVKMANVTLHFNAPAELQNYNPVIGIQELVLQNTNTGEKTNIIQPATRPSSTASVTVSVPEGLYSINMEGSLSYQLNGETIHTKIRAYQETATLTEASAAPLTIMGYVYNDSKEGSGFVIAEIFFAGTETPDNKQYTGDKYFRIYNNSGDELLADGLTIAESEFRTTSKFDYTPDIMNEAFTAGAIYRIPLGKNIKVAPGESLLLCDNGMNHTTANPQSFDLTKADFEWYDVSSNPKNPDTDTDVPNLEKIYCYTATIWGPHNQGFCSYVLARLGDDEKNQLSAEQYLKDYVYEYKYNMIVNGNVYEMKPKKSYKIPNKWVLDAVNLSVESERVWNLVSPSLDKGWTYCGKVMHDKTRYGKCVRRKVLSGKTLQDTNDSSVDFLPAQKADPYFKFHE
;
A
#
# COMPACT_ATOMS: atom_id res chain seq x y z
N MET A 1 -10.44 56.25 37.05
CA MET A 1 -10.88 55.60 38.31
C MET A 1 -11.48 54.26 38.01
N ASN A 2 -10.90 53.23 38.64
CA ASN A 2 -11.40 51.87 38.93
C ASN A 2 -11.76 50.96 37.77
N LYS A 3 -10.90 49.96 37.48
CA LYS A 3 -10.66 48.62 38.10
C LYS A 3 -11.88 47.69 38.00
N LYS A 4 -11.86 46.58 37.33
CA LYS A 4 -11.31 45.24 37.68
C LYS A 4 -11.78 44.24 36.62
N ARG A 5 -10.96 43.43 36.12
CA ARG A 5 -10.39 42.13 36.50
C ARG A 5 -11.22 40.93 36.00
N ASN A 6 -10.58 40.29 35.08
CA ASN A 6 -10.74 38.91 34.56
C ASN A 6 -11.27 37.88 35.56
N PHE A 7 -12.08 36.97 35.03
CA PHE A 7 -11.99 35.56 35.45
C PHE A 7 -12.42 34.67 34.30
N TYR A 8 -11.50 33.85 33.81
CA TYR A 8 -11.76 32.73 32.89
C TYR A 8 -12.42 31.62 33.72
N ALA A 9 -13.60 31.19 33.32
CA ALA A 9 -14.19 29.96 33.77
C ALA A 9 -14.38 29.06 32.54
N ILE A 10 -13.60 28.00 32.51
CA ILE A 10 -13.77 26.87 31.60
C ILE A 10 -15.04 26.15 32.04
N CYS A 11 -16.13 26.28 31.29
CA CYS A 11 -17.27 25.41 31.41
C CYS A 11 -17.16 24.26 30.44
N MET A 12 -16.86 23.06 30.95
CA MET A 12 -17.18 21.80 30.27
C MET A 12 -18.70 21.76 30.08
N LEU A 13 -19.14 21.82 28.85
CA LEU A 13 -20.54 21.60 28.48
C LEU A 13 -20.69 20.13 28.09
N ILE A 14 -21.12 19.30 29.03
CA ILE A 14 -21.70 18.00 28.76
C ILE A 14 -23.08 18.28 28.19
N ALA A 15 -23.24 18.20 26.87
CA ALA A 15 -24.58 18.29 26.28
C ALA A 15 -25.21 16.89 26.29
N GLY A 16 -25.91 16.61 27.39
CA GLY A 16 -26.89 15.53 27.42
C GLY A 16 -28.11 15.94 26.57
N LEU A 17 -28.25 15.39 25.40
CA LEU A 17 -29.47 15.47 24.61
C LEU A 17 -30.43 14.38 25.11
N ALA A 18 -31.33 14.79 25.99
CA ALA A 18 -32.53 14.00 26.31
C ALA A 18 -33.49 14.11 25.11
N PHE A 19 -33.61 13.10 24.32
CA PHE A 19 -34.73 12.93 23.39
C PHE A 19 -35.86 12.21 24.13
N THR A 20 -36.86 12.95 24.58
CA THR A 20 -38.16 12.39 24.91
C THR A 20 -39.02 12.41 23.66
N ALA A 21 -39.15 11.27 22.97
CA ALA A 21 -40.25 11.05 22.05
C ALA A 21 -40.75 9.62 22.25
N CYS A 22 -41.97 9.48 22.72
CA CYS A 22 -42.72 8.23 22.79
C CYS A 22 -42.96 7.67 21.40
N SER A 23 -42.51 6.43 21.13
CA SER A 23 -43.28 5.43 20.44
C SER A 23 -42.71 4.04 20.72
N LYS A 24 -43.60 3.10 20.97
CA LYS A 24 -43.31 1.69 21.22
C LYS A 24 -42.63 1.10 19.99
N ASP A 25 -41.42 0.71 20.17
CA ASP A 25 -40.55 -0.34 19.64
C ASP A 25 -39.12 0.10 19.91
N ASP A 26 -38.72 -0.02 21.19
CA ASP A 26 -37.37 0.27 21.66
C ASP A 26 -36.52 -1.00 21.44
N ASP A 27 -36.23 -1.33 20.18
CA ASP A 27 -35.12 -2.20 19.85
C ASP A 27 -33.84 -1.39 20.05
N GLY A 28 -33.41 -1.29 21.32
CA GLY A 28 -32.15 -0.67 21.70
C GLY A 28 -31.01 -1.18 20.80
N VAL A 29 -30.06 -0.31 20.43
CA VAL A 29 -28.89 -0.70 19.64
C VAL A 29 -28.25 -1.91 20.30
N LYS A 30 -28.25 -3.05 19.59
CA LYS A 30 -27.63 -4.28 20.08
C LYS A 30 -26.11 -4.06 20.17
N MET A 31 -25.53 -4.45 21.28
CA MET A 31 -24.12 -4.28 21.56
C MET A 31 -23.39 -5.63 21.45
N ALA A 32 -22.33 -5.66 20.68
CA ALA A 32 -21.39 -6.76 20.63
C ALA A 32 -20.31 -6.58 21.70
N ASN A 33 -20.18 -7.57 22.60
CA ASN A 33 -19.10 -7.65 23.57
C ASN A 33 -18.10 -8.72 23.11
N VAL A 34 -17.02 -8.30 22.46
CA VAL A 34 -16.08 -9.20 21.78
C VAL A 34 -14.70 -9.06 22.38
N THR A 35 -14.04 -10.19 22.61
CA THR A 35 -12.62 -10.22 22.98
C THR A 35 -11.78 -10.31 21.70
N LEU A 36 -10.88 -9.34 21.53
CA LEU A 36 -9.89 -9.30 20.46
C LEU A 36 -8.56 -9.82 21.00
N HIS A 37 -7.97 -10.78 20.31
CA HIS A 37 -6.64 -11.30 20.58
C HIS A 37 -5.68 -10.84 19.48
N PHE A 38 -4.58 -10.19 19.86
CA PHE A 38 -3.52 -9.79 18.96
C PHE A 38 -2.30 -10.66 19.22
N ASN A 39 -1.93 -11.48 18.25
CA ASN A 39 -0.80 -12.39 18.38
C ASN A 39 0.45 -11.79 17.75
N ALA A 40 1.62 -12.05 18.32
CA ALA A 40 2.89 -11.76 17.69
C ALA A 40 3.05 -12.57 16.38
N PRO A 41 3.85 -12.08 15.40
CA PRO A 41 4.16 -12.80 14.18
C PRO A 41 4.60 -14.24 14.45
N ALA A 42 4.21 -15.16 13.55
CA ALA A 42 4.47 -16.60 13.73
C ALA A 42 5.96 -16.91 13.87
N GLU A 43 6.82 -16.23 13.12
CA GLU A 43 8.27 -16.36 13.13
C GLU A 43 8.91 -15.91 14.46
N LEU A 44 8.23 -15.09 15.24
CA LEU A 44 8.73 -14.59 16.53
C LEU A 44 8.19 -15.35 17.74
N GLN A 45 7.28 -16.31 17.57
CA GLN A 45 6.65 -17.04 18.67
C GLN A 45 7.67 -17.76 19.58
N ASN A 46 8.77 -18.24 19.01
CA ASN A 46 9.82 -18.95 19.74
C ASN A 46 10.83 -18.03 20.44
N TYR A 47 10.69 -16.69 20.29
CA TYR A 47 11.62 -15.70 20.84
C TYR A 47 11.04 -14.93 22.03
N ASN A 48 10.06 -15.51 22.74
CA ASN A 48 9.37 -14.92 23.88
C ASN A 48 8.84 -13.50 23.57
N PRO A 49 8.01 -13.32 22.54
CA PRO A 49 7.51 -12.01 22.16
C PRO A 49 6.58 -11.44 23.22
N VAL A 50 6.63 -10.11 23.39
CA VAL A 50 5.80 -9.37 24.34
C VAL A 50 5.17 -8.18 23.61
N ILE A 51 3.85 -8.12 23.59
CA ILE A 51 3.07 -7.07 22.91
C ILE A 51 2.54 -6.08 23.94
N GLY A 52 2.71 -4.78 23.65
CA GLY A 52 2.07 -3.68 24.34
C GLY A 52 1.19 -2.89 23.36
N ILE A 53 -0.13 -2.84 23.60
CA ILE A 53 -1.06 -2.06 22.78
C ILE A 53 -0.92 -0.59 23.14
N GLN A 54 -0.71 0.28 22.14
CA GLN A 54 -0.63 1.73 22.28
C GLN A 54 -1.90 2.41 21.76
N GLU A 55 -2.39 1.93 20.62
CA GLU A 55 -3.62 2.42 20.00
C GLU A 55 -4.44 1.26 19.47
N LEU A 56 -5.76 1.32 19.65
CA LEU A 56 -6.71 0.38 19.06
C LEU A 56 -7.94 1.16 18.57
N VAL A 57 -8.15 1.14 17.27
CA VAL A 57 -9.27 1.81 16.61
C VAL A 57 -10.16 0.78 15.92
N LEU A 58 -11.45 0.82 16.25
CA LEU A 58 -12.49 0.11 15.51
C LEU A 58 -13.29 1.14 14.71
N GLN A 59 -13.40 0.92 13.39
CA GLN A 59 -14.22 1.77 12.54
C GLN A 59 -15.37 0.95 11.95
N ASN A 60 -16.60 1.37 12.21
CA ASN A 60 -17.77 0.78 11.56
C ASN A 60 -17.73 1.09 10.07
N THR A 61 -17.69 0.04 9.24
CA THR A 61 -17.50 0.17 7.78
C THR A 61 -18.73 0.74 7.08
N ASN A 62 -19.92 0.65 7.69
CA ASN A 62 -21.17 1.15 7.12
C ASN A 62 -21.40 2.63 7.47
N THR A 63 -21.07 3.04 8.71
CA THR A 63 -21.33 4.42 9.20
C THR A 63 -20.09 5.30 9.13
N GLY A 64 -18.88 4.71 9.05
CA GLY A 64 -17.60 5.41 9.15
C GLY A 64 -17.25 5.84 10.58
N GLU A 65 -18.09 5.55 11.57
CA GLU A 65 -17.86 5.92 12.96
C GLU A 65 -16.65 5.19 13.53
N LYS A 66 -15.76 5.93 14.22
CA LYS A 66 -14.55 5.41 14.84
C LYS A 66 -14.70 5.35 16.34
N THR A 67 -14.36 4.20 16.91
CA THR A 67 -14.26 3.98 18.34
C THR A 67 -12.80 3.77 18.72
N ASN A 68 -12.21 4.71 19.44
CA ASN A 68 -10.86 4.59 19.98
C ASN A 68 -10.94 3.90 21.34
N ILE A 69 -10.26 2.77 21.48
CA ILE A 69 -10.20 2.03 22.72
C ILE A 69 -8.93 2.44 23.47
N ILE A 70 -9.11 3.22 24.53
CA ILE A 70 -8.02 3.58 25.44
C ILE A 70 -7.93 2.47 26.48
N GLN A 71 -6.84 1.69 26.42
CA GLN A 71 -6.62 0.61 27.38
C GLN A 71 -5.58 0.99 28.42
N PRO A 72 -5.80 0.61 29.70
CA PRO A 72 -4.70 0.55 30.65
C PRO A 72 -3.71 -0.53 30.23
N ALA A 73 -2.43 -0.32 30.51
CA ALA A 73 -1.34 -1.24 30.16
C ALA A 73 -1.72 -2.69 30.51
N THR A 74 -1.88 -3.52 29.49
CA THR A 74 -2.09 -4.96 29.66
C THR A 74 -0.81 -5.62 30.17
N ARG A 75 -0.93 -6.74 30.90
CA ARG A 75 0.28 -7.49 31.29
C ARG A 75 1.02 -7.92 30.03
N PRO A 76 2.34 -7.77 30.02
CA PRO A 76 3.17 -8.21 28.91
C PRO A 76 2.92 -9.69 28.56
N SER A 77 2.59 -9.99 27.32
CA SER A 77 2.25 -11.35 26.85
C SER A 77 2.54 -11.49 25.37
N SER A 78 2.75 -12.71 24.91
CA SER A 78 2.86 -13.06 23.47
C SER A 78 1.52 -12.86 22.72
N THR A 79 0.42 -12.77 23.47
CA THR A 79 -0.91 -12.43 22.96
C THR A 79 -1.46 -11.28 23.82
N ALA A 80 -1.71 -10.14 23.20
CA ALA A 80 -2.42 -9.04 23.87
C ALA A 80 -3.93 -9.22 23.66
N SER A 81 -4.71 -9.10 24.75
CA SER A 81 -6.15 -9.33 24.72
C SER A 81 -6.90 -8.08 25.18
N VAL A 82 -7.93 -7.70 24.42
CA VAL A 82 -8.80 -6.55 24.73
C VAL A 82 -10.25 -6.95 24.54
N THR A 83 -11.10 -6.67 25.53
CA THR A 83 -12.55 -6.81 25.37
C THR A 83 -13.13 -5.45 25.00
N VAL A 84 -13.88 -5.40 23.90
CA VAL A 84 -14.52 -4.20 23.37
C VAL A 84 -16.03 -4.37 23.42
N SER A 85 -16.76 -3.26 23.67
CA SER A 85 -18.22 -3.18 23.58
C SER A 85 -18.57 -2.12 22.54
N VAL A 86 -19.13 -2.57 21.41
CA VAL A 86 -19.50 -1.70 20.27
C VAL A 86 -20.85 -2.13 19.72
N PRO A 87 -21.60 -1.26 19.01
CA PRO A 87 -22.80 -1.67 18.28
C PRO A 87 -22.52 -2.86 17.37
N GLU A 88 -23.50 -3.78 17.24
CA GLU A 88 -23.37 -4.87 16.26
C GLU A 88 -23.16 -4.32 14.85
N GLY A 89 -22.23 -4.91 14.09
CA GLY A 89 -21.95 -4.43 12.73
C GLY A 89 -20.68 -5.00 12.12
N LEU A 90 -20.32 -4.42 10.99
CA LEU A 90 -19.06 -4.68 10.29
C LEU A 90 -18.04 -3.62 10.69
N TYR A 91 -16.84 -4.06 11.06
CA TYR A 91 -15.77 -3.20 11.53
C TYR A 91 -14.46 -3.48 10.83
N SER A 92 -13.70 -2.43 10.51
CA SER A 92 -12.27 -2.53 10.37
C SER A 92 -11.62 -2.33 11.73
N ILE A 93 -10.56 -3.10 12.03
CA ILE A 93 -9.85 -3.09 13.30
C ILE A 93 -8.40 -2.78 13.04
N ASN A 94 -7.87 -1.74 13.67
CA ASN A 94 -6.47 -1.34 13.56
C ASN A 94 -5.87 -1.23 14.95
N MET A 95 -4.79 -1.98 15.21
CA MET A 95 -4.01 -1.92 16.44
C MET A 95 -2.57 -1.54 16.11
N GLU A 96 -2.04 -0.58 16.85
CA GLU A 96 -0.62 -0.23 16.84
C GLU A 96 -0.06 -0.36 18.26
N GLY A 97 1.21 -0.77 18.35
CA GLY A 97 1.82 -1.00 19.63
C GLY A 97 3.31 -1.28 19.61
N SER A 98 3.85 -1.62 20.76
CA SER A 98 5.23 -2.06 20.93
C SER A 98 5.34 -3.58 20.93
N LEU A 99 6.43 -4.10 20.40
CA LEU A 99 6.82 -5.51 20.47
C LEU A 99 8.25 -5.61 20.99
N SER A 100 8.48 -6.49 21.95
CA SER A 100 9.84 -6.87 22.32
C SER A 100 9.98 -8.38 22.28
N TYR A 101 11.19 -8.87 21.91
CA TYR A 101 11.48 -10.30 21.84
C TYR A 101 12.96 -10.56 22.08
N GLN A 102 13.33 -11.82 22.38
CA GLN A 102 14.70 -12.23 22.68
C GLN A 102 15.37 -12.77 21.42
N LEU A 103 16.53 -12.22 21.04
CA LEU A 103 17.32 -12.72 19.92
C LEU A 103 18.79 -12.73 20.32
N ASN A 104 19.45 -13.91 20.24
CA ASN A 104 20.87 -14.07 20.57
C ASN A 104 21.28 -13.54 21.96
N GLY A 105 20.35 -13.60 22.94
CA GLY A 105 20.59 -13.11 24.30
C GLY A 105 20.32 -11.63 24.51
N GLU A 106 19.92 -10.90 23.48
CA GLU A 106 19.54 -9.49 23.54
C GLU A 106 18.02 -9.32 23.45
N THR A 107 17.49 -8.28 24.11
CA THR A 107 16.08 -7.89 23.95
C THR A 107 15.97 -6.89 22.80
N ILE A 108 15.31 -7.30 21.74
CA ILE A 108 15.00 -6.43 20.60
C ILE A 108 13.67 -5.72 20.89
N HIS A 109 13.65 -4.41 20.68
CA HIS A 109 12.44 -3.58 20.74
C HIS A 109 12.07 -3.08 19.36
N THR A 110 10.81 -3.23 18.99
CA THR A 110 10.27 -2.80 17.70
C THR A 110 8.81 -2.43 17.86
N LYS A 111 8.16 -2.03 16.77
CA LYS A 111 6.73 -1.75 16.73
C LYS A 111 5.98 -2.90 16.09
N ILE A 112 4.72 -3.05 16.50
CA ILE A 112 3.79 -4.03 15.95
C ILE A 112 2.53 -3.32 15.49
N ARG A 113 2.00 -3.76 14.37
CA ARG A 113 0.69 -3.39 13.85
C ARG A 113 -0.12 -4.65 13.64
N ALA A 114 -1.42 -4.61 13.92
CA ALA A 114 -2.36 -5.64 13.51
C ALA A 114 -3.57 -4.98 12.85
N TYR A 115 -3.99 -5.54 11.72
CA TYR A 115 -5.07 -4.98 10.93
C TYR A 115 -6.02 -6.07 10.44
N GLN A 116 -7.32 -5.83 10.63
CA GLN A 116 -8.39 -6.65 10.08
C GLN A 116 -9.33 -5.73 9.30
N GLU A 117 -9.39 -5.90 7.98
CA GLU A 117 -10.16 -5.01 7.12
C GLU A 117 -11.65 -5.08 7.37
N THR A 118 -12.17 -6.30 7.60
CA THR A 118 -13.59 -6.53 7.85
C THR A 118 -13.76 -7.62 8.89
N ALA A 119 -14.45 -7.29 9.97
CA ALA A 119 -14.86 -8.22 11.03
C ALA A 119 -16.33 -8.01 11.36
N THR A 120 -17.12 -9.07 11.36
CA THR A 120 -18.51 -9.01 11.85
C THR A 120 -18.48 -9.18 13.36
N LEU A 121 -18.88 -8.14 14.08
CA LEU A 121 -18.99 -8.14 15.54
C LEU A 121 -20.47 -8.20 15.92
N THR A 122 -20.86 -9.25 16.64
CA THR A 122 -22.23 -9.49 17.12
C THR A 122 -22.21 -10.06 18.52
N GLU A 123 -23.32 -10.00 19.25
CA GLU A 123 -23.49 -10.63 20.55
C GLU A 123 -23.20 -12.14 20.50
N ALA A 124 -23.50 -12.78 19.36
CA ALA A 124 -23.24 -14.20 19.14
C ALA A 124 -21.75 -14.53 18.89
N SER A 125 -20.86 -13.53 18.78
CA SER A 125 -19.41 -13.70 18.60
C SER A 125 -18.76 -14.15 19.92
N ALA A 126 -19.16 -15.31 20.44
CA ALA A 126 -18.71 -15.84 21.75
C ALA A 126 -17.24 -16.26 21.76
N ALA A 127 -16.63 -16.53 20.60
CA ALA A 127 -15.22 -16.87 20.50
C ALA A 127 -14.38 -15.61 20.29
N PRO A 128 -13.18 -15.50 20.92
CA PRO A 128 -12.28 -14.39 20.66
C PRO A 128 -11.91 -14.30 19.18
N LEU A 129 -11.91 -13.07 18.64
CA LEU A 129 -11.39 -12.80 17.32
C LEU A 129 -9.85 -12.65 17.40
N THR A 130 -9.13 -13.54 16.75
CA THR A 130 -7.66 -13.51 16.73
C THR A 130 -7.15 -12.81 15.48
N ILE A 131 -6.31 -11.79 15.67
CA ILE A 131 -5.70 -10.98 14.62
C ILE A 131 -4.18 -11.11 14.74
N MET A 132 -3.53 -11.49 13.64
CA MET A 132 -2.08 -11.61 13.62
C MET A 132 -1.45 -10.22 13.52
N GLY A 133 -0.45 -9.96 14.37
CA GLY A 133 0.36 -8.75 14.29
C GLY A 133 1.53 -8.90 13.34
N TYR A 134 2.02 -7.79 12.85
CA TYR A 134 3.17 -7.68 11.96
C TYR A 134 4.17 -6.69 12.56
N VAL A 135 5.46 -7.04 12.49
CA VAL A 135 6.51 -6.08 12.83
C VAL A 135 6.53 -5.00 11.76
N TYR A 136 6.53 -3.76 12.19
CA TYR A 136 6.80 -2.65 11.29
C TYR A 136 7.83 -1.70 11.90
N ASN A 137 8.56 -1.02 11.05
CA ASN A 137 9.61 -0.11 11.45
C ASN A 137 9.19 1.32 11.11
N ASP A 138 8.95 2.16 12.11
CA ASP A 138 8.76 3.61 11.93
C ASP A 138 10.02 4.30 11.42
N SER A 139 11.18 3.65 11.58
CA SER A 139 12.48 4.22 11.22
C SER A 139 12.72 4.29 9.71
N LYS A 140 11.71 3.97 8.88
CA LYS A 140 11.80 4.17 7.43
C LYS A 140 11.59 5.62 7.01
N GLU A 141 11.01 6.49 7.85
CA GLU A 141 11.03 7.93 7.56
C GLU A 141 12.49 8.38 7.43
N GLY A 142 12.88 8.71 6.20
CA GLY A 142 14.25 9.08 5.87
C GLY A 142 15.24 7.92 5.73
N SER A 143 14.80 6.66 5.55
CA SER A 143 15.68 5.50 5.39
C SER A 143 15.41 4.70 4.13
N GLY A 144 16.01 5.07 3.02
CA GLY A 144 16.01 4.25 1.81
C GLY A 144 15.21 4.82 0.65
N PHE A 145 14.97 3.99 -0.35
CA PHE A 145 14.19 4.37 -1.51
C PHE A 145 12.69 4.20 -1.28
N VAL A 146 11.90 5.18 -1.76
CA VAL A 146 10.44 5.15 -1.73
C VAL A 146 9.87 5.48 -3.11
N ILE A 147 8.64 5.02 -3.37
CA ILE A 147 7.84 5.45 -4.51
C ILE A 147 7.29 6.84 -4.19
N ALA A 148 7.79 7.86 -4.87
CA ALA A 148 7.41 9.25 -4.63
C ALA A 148 6.21 9.69 -5.48
N GLU A 149 6.09 9.17 -6.70
CA GLU A 149 4.99 9.50 -7.60
C GLU A 149 4.69 8.34 -8.53
N ILE A 150 3.39 8.10 -8.79
CA ILE A 150 2.92 7.15 -9.80
C ILE A 150 1.96 7.88 -10.73
N PHE A 151 2.33 8.00 -12.00
CA PHE A 151 1.49 8.51 -13.07
C PHE A 151 1.07 7.35 -13.99
N PHE A 152 -0.08 6.79 -13.70
CA PHE A 152 -0.60 5.59 -14.37
C PHE A 152 -1.75 5.89 -15.35
N ALA A 153 -2.38 7.07 -15.22
CA ALA A 153 -3.59 7.39 -15.98
C ALA A 153 -3.32 7.83 -17.42
N GLY A 154 -2.10 8.31 -17.72
CA GLY A 154 -1.79 9.00 -18.97
C GLY A 154 -2.41 10.40 -19.03
N THR A 155 -1.92 11.24 -19.93
CA THR A 155 -2.45 12.58 -20.14
C THR A 155 -3.74 12.56 -20.98
N GLU A 156 -4.45 13.68 -21.03
CA GLU A 156 -5.61 13.87 -21.89
C GLU A 156 -5.17 14.45 -23.24
N THR A 157 -5.73 13.93 -24.34
CA THR A 157 -5.53 14.53 -25.65
C THR A 157 -6.48 15.71 -25.86
N PRO A 158 -6.22 16.61 -26.85
CA PRO A 158 -7.14 17.68 -27.21
C PRO A 158 -8.58 17.20 -27.56
N ASP A 159 -8.72 15.92 -27.98
CA ASP A 159 -10.01 15.30 -28.28
C ASP A 159 -10.67 14.66 -27.05
N ASN A 160 -10.23 14.95 -25.83
CA ASN A 160 -10.70 14.38 -24.55
C ASN A 160 -10.58 12.84 -24.49
N LYS A 161 -9.54 12.28 -25.09
CA LYS A 161 -9.20 10.87 -25.01
C LYS A 161 -7.97 10.67 -24.13
N GLN A 162 -7.82 9.47 -23.61
CA GLN A 162 -6.62 9.08 -22.88
C GLN A 162 -5.46 8.96 -23.87
N TYR A 163 -4.34 9.60 -23.54
CA TYR A 163 -3.04 9.33 -24.14
C TYR A 163 -2.33 8.26 -23.31
N THR A 164 -1.65 7.35 -23.96
CA THR A 164 -0.88 6.27 -23.32
C THR A 164 0.54 6.29 -23.84
N GLY A 165 1.51 5.91 -23.08
CA GLY A 165 2.94 5.95 -23.47
C GLY A 165 3.73 7.00 -22.68
N ASP A 166 3.04 7.90 -21.99
CA ASP A 166 3.65 8.95 -21.15
C ASP A 166 3.58 8.68 -19.64
N LYS A 167 3.32 7.43 -19.27
CA LYS A 167 3.23 7.00 -17.87
C LYS A 167 4.60 6.91 -17.24
N TYR A 168 4.66 7.08 -15.91
CA TYR A 168 5.93 7.02 -15.20
C TYR A 168 5.80 6.70 -13.73
N PHE A 169 6.92 6.27 -13.13
CA PHE A 169 7.16 6.20 -11.69
C PHE A 169 8.32 7.12 -11.33
N ARG A 170 8.26 7.72 -10.15
CA ARG A 170 9.40 8.39 -9.54
C ARG A 170 9.82 7.65 -8.29
N ILE A 171 11.08 7.22 -8.28
CA ILE A 171 11.70 6.53 -7.15
C ILE A 171 12.66 7.50 -6.49
N TYR A 172 12.43 7.80 -5.22
CA TYR A 172 13.11 8.87 -4.48
C TYR A 172 14.03 8.29 -3.41
N ASN A 173 15.22 8.85 -3.29
CA ASN A 173 16.09 8.57 -2.15
C ASN A 173 15.65 9.40 -0.94
N ASN A 174 14.88 8.77 -0.06
CA ASN A 174 14.32 9.35 1.16
C ASN A 174 15.29 9.25 2.36
N SER A 175 16.57 8.96 2.12
CA SER A 175 17.58 8.85 3.18
C SER A 175 18.50 10.05 3.24
N GLY A 176 19.34 10.10 4.28
CA GLY A 176 20.41 11.08 4.40
C GLY A 176 21.71 10.73 3.66
N ASP A 177 21.78 9.53 3.06
CA ASP A 177 22.99 8.98 2.43
C ASP A 177 22.80 8.80 0.92
N GLU A 178 23.91 8.80 0.16
CA GLU A 178 23.93 8.38 -1.23
C GLU A 178 23.63 6.87 -1.33
N LEU A 179 22.62 6.47 -2.08
CA LEU A 179 22.19 5.08 -2.23
C LEU A 179 22.48 4.54 -3.63
N LEU A 180 22.78 3.24 -3.69
CA LEU A 180 22.93 2.52 -4.95
C LEU A 180 21.56 2.06 -5.46
N ALA A 181 21.21 2.41 -6.69
CA ALA A 181 19.94 2.05 -7.31
C ALA A 181 19.98 0.74 -8.10
N ASP A 182 21.15 0.16 -8.32
CA ASP A 182 21.29 -1.12 -9.03
C ASP A 182 20.40 -2.19 -8.40
N GLY A 183 19.60 -2.84 -9.22
CA GLY A 183 18.70 -3.90 -8.78
C GLY A 183 17.40 -3.43 -8.12
N LEU A 184 17.14 -2.12 -8.00
CA LEU A 184 15.81 -1.66 -7.62
C LEU A 184 14.79 -2.17 -8.63
N THR A 185 13.73 -2.76 -8.10
CA THR A 185 12.72 -3.47 -8.88
C THR A 185 11.35 -2.88 -8.59
N ILE A 186 10.66 -2.43 -9.64
CA ILE A 186 9.24 -2.07 -9.57
C ILE A 186 8.41 -3.27 -10.03
N ALA A 187 7.37 -3.62 -9.26
CA ALA A 187 6.48 -4.71 -9.61
C ALA A 187 5.01 -4.31 -9.46
N GLU A 188 4.18 -4.71 -10.43
CA GLU A 188 2.72 -4.60 -10.40
C GLU A 188 2.12 -5.91 -9.87
N SER A 189 1.03 -5.82 -9.11
CA SER A 189 0.32 -6.97 -8.58
C SER A 189 -0.31 -7.86 -9.66
N GLU A 190 -0.33 -9.17 -9.44
CA GLU A 190 -1.08 -10.16 -10.24
C GLU A 190 -2.59 -9.95 -10.12
N PHE A 191 -3.06 -9.58 -8.93
CA PHE A 191 -4.47 -9.42 -8.62
C PHE A 191 -4.93 -7.96 -8.78
N ARG A 192 -6.26 -7.75 -8.64
CA ARG A 192 -6.89 -6.42 -8.72
C ARG A 192 -7.52 -6.04 -7.39
N THR A 193 -7.41 -4.76 -7.02
CA THR A 193 -8.04 -4.21 -5.81
C THR A 193 -9.57 -4.19 -5.89
N THR A 194 -10.13 -4.39 -7.07
CA THR A 194 -11.57 -4.34 -7.37
C THR A 194 -12.25 -5.70 -7.38
N SER A 195 -11.50 -6.79 -7.17
CA SER A 195 -12.07 -8.14 -7.11
C SER A 195 -11.21 -9.04 -6.22
N LYS A 196 -11.87 -9.77 -5.33
CA LYS A 196 -11.22 -10.72 -4.43
C LYS A 196 -11.81 -12.11 -4.61
N PHE A 197 -10.95 -13.11 -4.71
CA PHE A 197 -11.33 -14.53 -4.72
C PHE A 197 -10.57 -15.26 -3.61
N ASP A 198 -11.02 -16.47 -3.29
CA ASP A 198 -10.34 -17.33 -2.32
C ASP A 198 -9.13 -18.00 -2.97
N TYR A 199 -8.05 -17.23 -3.12
CA TYR A 199 -6.79 -17.70 -3.69
C TYR A 199 -6.12 -18.72 -2.76
N THR A 200 -5.72 -19.87 -3.30
CA THR A 200 -5.08 -20.94 -2.53
C THR A 200 -3.77 -21.37 -3.19
N PRO A 201 -2.63 -21.37 -2.44
CA PRO A 201 -2.48 -20.84 -1.07
C PRO A 201 -2.57 -19.31 -1.03
N ASP A 202 -3.09 -18.75 0.06
CA ASP A 202 -2.96 -17.31 0.36
C ASP A 202 -1.56 -17.07 0.93
N ILE A 203 -0.79 -16.21 0.27
CA ILE A 203 0.60 -15.89 0.65
C ILE A 203 0.81 -14.41 1.01
N MET A 204 -0.25 -13.62 1.14
CA MET A 204 -0.14 -12.16 1.34
C MET A 204 0.74 -11.80 2.54
N ASN A 205 0.68 -12.58 3.61
CA ASN A 205 1.48 -12.34 4.81
C ASN A 205 2.97 -12.68 4.65
N GLU A 206 3.32 -13.45 3.61
CA GLU A 206 4.69 -13.91 3.34
C GLU A 206 5.31 -13.17 2.16
N ALA A 207 4.51 -12.91 1.12
CA ALA A 207 5.01 -12.38 -0.12
C ALA A 207 3.94 -11.60 -0.92
N PHE A 208 4.39 -10.62 -1.68
CA PHE A 208 3.63 -9.94 -2.72
C PHE A 208 3.53 -10.81 -3.97
N THR A 209 2.35 -10.92 -4.57
CA THR A 209 2.13 -11.63 -5.83
C THR A 209 2.27 -10.68 -7.01
N ALA A 210 3.26 -10.95 -7.88
CA ALA A 210 3.66 -10.04 -8.95
C ALA A 210 3.24 -10.54 -10.32
N GLY A 211 2.49 -9.71 -11.07
CA GLY A 211 2.10 -9.92 -12.46
C GLY A 211 3.07 -9.31 -13.46
N ALA A 212 3.77 -8.23 -13.09
CA ALA A 212 4.84 -7.64 -13.88
C ALA A 212 5.99 -7.20 -12.98
N ILE A 213 7.24 -7.40 -13.45
CA ILE A 213 8.46 -7.15 -12.67
C ILE A 213 9.52 -6.58 -13.61
N TYR A 214 9.93 -5.33 -13.34
CA TYR A 214 10.98 -4.63 -14.08
C TYR A 214 12.04 -4.12 -13.11
N ARG A 215 13.31 -4.28 -13.45
CA ARG A 215 14.45 -4.04 -12.57
C ARG A 215 15.44 -3.06 -13.19
N ILE A 216 15.97 -2.13 -12.42
CA ILE A 216 17.17 -1.38 -12.79
C ILE A 216 18.33 -2.39 -12.93
N PRO A 217 19.02 -2.42 -14.09
CA PRO A 217 20.06 -3.42 -14.35
C PRO A 217 21.13 -3.45 -13.26
N LEU A 218 21.59 -4.66 -12.91
CA LEU A 218 22.67 -4.87 -11.97
C LEU A 218 24.04 -4.42 -12.54
N GLY A 219 24.95 -4.00 -11.67
CA GLY A 219 26.36 -3.71 -12.00
C GLY A 219 26.56 -2.42 -12.80
N LYS A 220 25.62 -1.48 -12.75
CA LYS A 220 25.73 -0.16 -13.39
C LYS A 220 26.31 0.91 -12.50
N ASN A 221 26.34 0.68 -11.18
CA ASN A 221 26.81 1.61 -10.15
C ASN A 221 26.08 2.96 -10.19
N ILE A 222 24.74 2.89 -10.30
CA ILE A 222 23.87 4.06 -10.36
C ILE A 222 23.64 4.57 -8.96
N LYS A 223 24.16 5.75 -8.67
CA LYS A 223 24.10 6.40 -7.38
C LYS A 223 23.06 7.50 -7.38
N VAL A 224 22.26 7.57 -6.34
CA VAL A 224 21.22 8.57 -6.14
C VAL A 224 21.51 9.33 -4.84
N ALA A 225 21.74 10.63 -4.96
CA ALA A 225 22.01 11.47 -3.80
C ALA A 225 20.77 11.66 -2.91
N PRO A 226 20.93 12.03 -1.63
CA PRO A 226 19.81 12.33 -0.74
C PRO A 226 18.87 13.40 -1.32
N GLY A 227 17.58 13.05 -1.40
CA GLY A 227 16.58 13.96 -1.92
C GLY A 227 16.47 14.02 -3.44
N GLU A 228 17.25 13.20 -4.16
CA GLU A 228 17.11 13.05 -5.61
C GLU A 228 16.24 11.84 -5.96
N SER A 229 15.75 11.81 -7.19
CA SER A 229 14.87 10.72 -7.66
C SER A 229 15.26 10.24 -9.04
N LEU A 230 14.95 8.97 -9.31
CA LEU A 230 14.97 8.38 -10.64
C LEU A 230 13.58 8.47 -11.26
N LEU A 231 13.53 8.79 -12.56
CA LEU A 231 12.34 8.79 -13.38
C LEU A 231 12.35 7.54 -14.27
N LEU A 232 11.39 6.63 -14.02
CA LEU A 232 11.17 5.43 -14.82
C LEU A 232 9.92 5.66 -15.67
N CYS A 233 10.00 5.57 -16.99
CA CYS A 233 8.87 5.91 -17.86
C CYS A 233 8.49 4.77 -18.82
N ASP A 234 7.35 4.93 -19.45
CA ASP A 234 6.87 4.06 -20.54
C ASP A 234 7.78 4.23 -21.76
N ASN A 235 7.69 5.33 -22.47
CA ASN A 235 8.56 5.64 -23.61
C ASN A 235 9.35 6.90 -23.33
N GLY A 236 10.68 6.82 -23.38
CA GLY A 236 11.63 7.90 -23.12
C GLY A 236 11.75 8.91 -24.28
N MET A 237 10.63 9.44 -24.76
CA MET A 237 10.58 10.35 -25.90
C MET A 237 9.88 11.66 -25.58
N ASN A 238 9.95 12.62 -26.47
CA ASN A 238 9.18 13.86 -26.36
C ASN A 238 7.75 13.64 -26.85
N HIS A 239 6.82 13.43 -25.92
CA HIS A 239 5.41 13.19 -26.20
C HIS A 239 4.63 14.47 -26.58
N THR A 240 5.18 15.66 -26.33
CA THR A 240 4.47 16.91 -26.59
C THR A 240 4.16 17.13 -28.07
N THR A 241 4.90 16.48 -28.96
CA THR A 241 4.66 16.50 -30.41
C THR A 241 3.36 15.78 -30.77
N ALA A 242 3.09 14.64 -30.13
CA ALA A 242 1.89 13.83 -30.37
C ALA A 242 0.70 14.33 -29.53
N ASN A 243 0.96 14.78 -28.30
CA ASN A 243 -0.04 15.34 -27.39
C ASN A 243 0.52 16.58 -26.66
N PRO A 244 0.10 17.80 -27.01
CA PRO A 244 0.61 19.04 -26.38
C PRO A 244 0.38 19.12 -24.87
N GLN A 245 -0.49 18.27 -24.29
CA GLN A 245 -0.74 18.20 -22.84
C GLN A 245 0.16 17.19 -22.13
N SER A 246 1.03 16.50 -22.87
CA SER A 246 1.96 15.52 -22.33
C SER A 246 3.33 16.12 -21.98
N PHE A 247 4.33 15.29 -21.81
CA PHE A 247 5.67 15.62 -21.30
C PHE A 247 6.76 15.32 -22.33
N ASP A 248 7.91 15.94 -22.15
CA ASP A 248 9.17 15.52 -22.72
C ASP A 248 9.87 14.59 -21.75
N LEU A 249 9.89 13.26 -22.05
CA LEU A 249 10.49 12.22 -21.22
C LEU A 249 11.87 11.77 -21.71
N THR A 250 12.48 12.49 -22.67
CA THR A 250 13.82 12.17 -23.19
C THR A 250 14.94 12.22 -22.14
N LYS A 251 14.66 12.79 -20.95
CA LYS A 251 15.58 12.86 -19.81
C LYS A 251 15.22 11.86 -18.68
N ALA A 252 14.35 10.91 -18.96
CA ALA A 252 14.10 9.83 -18.00
C ALA A 252 15.38 9.01 -17.79
N ASP A 253 15.52 8.45 -16.60
CA ASP A 253 16.67 7.61 -16.25
C ASP A 253 16.57 6.22 -16.86
N PHE A 254 15.35 5.69 -16.94
CA PHE A 254 15.04 4.39 -17.56
C PHE A 254 13.67 4.39 -18.19
N GLU A 255 13.50 3.50 -19.18
CA GLU A 255 12.20 3.12 -19.73
C GLU A 255 11.97 1.61 -19.60
N TRP A 256 10.70 1.18 -19.60
CA TRP A 256 10.36 -0.24 -19.70
C TRP A 256 9.98 -0.58 -21.13
N TYR A 257 10.92 -1.10 -21.87
CA TYR A 257 10.73 -1.54 -23.24
C TYR A 257 10.32 -3.01 -23.30
N ASP A 258 9.31 -3.32 -24.11
CA ASP A 258 8.81 -4.67 -24.33
C ASP A 258 8.92 -5.11 -25.78
N VAL A 259 9.61 -6.23 -26.02
CA VAL A 259 9.54 -6.89 -27.30
C VAL A 259 8.15 -7.48 -27.49
N SER A 260 7.27 -6.75 -28.20
CA SER A 260 5.89 -7.16 -28.43
C SER A 260 5.80 -8.40 -29.31
N SER A 261 5.03 -9.41 -28.86
CA SER A 261 4.69 -10.57 -29.69
C SER A 261 3.71 -10.24 -30.84
N ASN A 262 3.13 -9.04 -30.84
CA ASN A 262 2.26 -8.56 -31.90
C ASN A 262 3.01 -7.57 -32.82
N PRO A 263 3.46 -8.00 -34.03
CA PRO A 263 4.20 -7.13 -34.93
C PRO A 263 3.43 -5.90 -35.44
N LYS A 264 2.09 -5.91 -35.30
CA LYS A 264 1.23 -4.77 -35.68
C LYS A 264 1.12 -3.73 -34.56
N ASN A 265 1.59 -4.05 -33.36
CA ASN A 265 1.65 -3.16 -32.23
C ASN A 265 3.02 -3.32 -31.56
N PRO A 266 4.10 -2.88 -32.24
CA PRO A 266 5.42 -2.88 -31.63
C PRO A 266 5.50 -1.85 -30.51
N ASP A 267 6.36 -2.08 -29.54
CA ASP A 267 6.76 -1.06 -28.59
C ASP A 267 7.83 -0.14 -29.21
N THR A 268 8.04 1.01 -28.59
CA THR A 268 9.05 1.98 -29.03
C THR A 268 10.27 1.86 -28.11
N ASP A 269 11.39 1.46 -28.67
CA ASP A 269 12.71 1.47 -28.02
C ASP A 269 13.37 2.82 -28.29
N THR A 270 13.67 3.59 -27.24
CA THR A 270 14.24 4.94 -27.38
C THR A 270 15.73 4.97 -27.00
N ASP A 271 16.34 6.17 -26.95
CA ASP A 271 17.73 6.33 -26.48
C ASP A 271 17.84 6.26 -24.94
N VAL A 272 16.71 6.23 -24.20
CA VAL A 272 16.69 6.09 -22.74
C VAL A 272 17.04 4.64 -22.37
N PRO A 273 17.92 4.41 -21.38
CA PRO A 273 18.29 3.07 -20.96
C PRO A 273 17.10 2.22 -20.55
N ASN A 274 17.06 0.95 -20.99
CA ASN A 274 15.99 0.02 -20.66
C ASN A 274 16.12 -0.57 -19.25
N LEU A 275 15.00 -0.70 -18.54
CA LEU A 275 14.87 -1.61 -17.41
C LEU A 275 15.02 -3.06 -17.87
N GLU A 276 15.56 -3.92 -17.02
CA GLU A 276 15.57 -5.36 -17.25
C GLU A 276 14.18 -5.93 -16.94
N LYS A 277 13.51 -6.45 -17.98
CA LYS A 277 12.25 -7.18 -17.81
C LYS A 277 12.52 -8.54 -17.20
N ILE A 278 12.10 -8.74 -15.96
CA ILE A 278 12.21 -10.05 -15.27
C ILE A 278 11.02 -10.93 -15.64
N TYR A 279 9.80 -10.37 -15.52
CA TYR A 279 8.55 -11.08 -15.83
C TYR A 279 7.44 -10.10 -16.22
N CYS A 280 6.55 -10.55 -17.08
CA CYS A 280 5.29 -9.86 -17.33
C CYS A 280 4.19 -10.85 -17.74
N TYR A 281 2.97 -10.67 -17.22
CA TYR A 281 1.80 -11.48 -17.57
C TYR A 281 1.38 -11.33 -19.04
N THR A 282 1.76 -10.23 -19.69
CA THR A 282 1.48 -9.98 -21.10
C THR A 282 2.71 -10.26 -21.98
N ALA A 283 2.48 -10.81 -23.15
CA ALA A 283 3.50 -11.02 -24.18
C ALA A 283 3.59 -9.84 -25.18
N THR A 284 2.82 -8.78 -24.97
CA THR A 284 2.85 -7.56 -25.77
C THR A 284 3.52 -6.42 -24.98
N ILE A 285 2.93 -5.27 -24.93
CA ILE A 285 3.42 -4.09 -24.19
C ILE A 285 2.75 -4.04 -22.84
N TRP A 286 3.52 -3.90 -21.79
CA TRP A 286 3.03 -3.63 -20.45
C TRP A 286 2.90 -2.12 -20.22
N GLY A 287 2.01 -1.76 -19.35
CA GLY A 287 1.93 -0.43 -18.75
C GLY A 287 1.07 -0.48 -17.51
N PRO A 288 1.33 0.39 -16.54
CA PRO A 288 0.55 0.48 -15.30
C PRO A 288 -0.95 0.55 -15.59
N HIS A 289 -1.75 -0.16 -14.77
CA HIS A 289 -3.20 -0.22 -14.96
C HIS A 289 -3.82 1.17 -14.97
N ASN A 290 -4.42 1.58 -16.08
CA ASN A 290 -4.80 2.96 -16.38
C ASN A 290 -5.93 3.56 -15.51
N GLN A 291 -6.56 2.75 -14.68
CA GLN A 291 -7.55 3.18 -13.69
C GLN A 291 -7.03 3.01 -12.24
N GLY A 292 -5.81 2.45 -12.07
CA GLY A 292 -5.22 2.25 -10.75
C GLY A 292 -5.91 1.13 -9.96
N PHE A 293 -6.15 -0.04 -10.58
CA PHE A 293 -6.72 -1.20 -9.87
C PHE A 293 -5.67 -2.20 -9.39
N CYS A 294 -4.41 -1.77 -9.35
CA CYS A 294 -3.28 -2.60 -8.95
C CYS A 294 -2.53 -1.97 -7.78
N SER A 295 -1.75 -2.79 -7.11
CA SER A 295 -0.74 -2.33 -6.16
C SER A 295 0.63 -2.43 -6.79
N TYR A 296 1.54 -1.57 -6.34
CA TYR A 296 2.93 -1.53 -6.77
C TYR A 296 3.85 -1.66 -5.58
N VAL A 297 4.93 -2.41 -5.75
CA VAL A 297 5.98 -2.50 -4.76
C VAL A 297 7.32 -2.11 -5.37
N LEU A 298 8.14 -1.44 -4.57
CA LEU A 298 9.55 -1.24 -4.82
C LEU A 298 10.32 -2.27 -3.98
N ALA A 299 11.17 -3.06 -4.59
CA ALA A 299 11.85 -4.16 -3.93
C ALA A 299 13.28 -4.35 -4.43
N ARG A 300 14.02 -5.25 -3.79
CA ARG A 300 15.24 -5.87 -4.32
C ARG A 300 15.03 -7.39 -4.37
N LEU A 301 15.38 -8.03 -5.47
CA LEU A 301 15.22 -9.48 -5.61
C LEU A 301 16.41 -10.20 -4.97
N GLY A 302 16.44 -10.25 -3.63
CA GLY A 302 17.48 -10.84 -2.82
C GLY A 302 17.48 -10.25 -1.40
N ASP A 303 18.29 -10.82 -0.51
CA ASP A 303 18.28 -10.44 0.91
C ASP A 303 18.92 -9.06 1.18
N ASP A 304 19.80 -8.61 0.30
CA ASP A 304 20.45 -7.29 0.39
C ASP A 304 20.99 -6.81 -0.98
N GLU A 305 21.61 -5.62 -1.03
CA GLU A 305 22.16 -5.03 -2.25
C GLU A 305 23.22 -5.87 -2.94
N LYS A 306 23.97 -6.67 -2.19
CA LYS A 306 25.11 -7.47 -2.68
C LYS A 306 24.69 -8.88 -3.10
N ASN A 307 23.62 -9.39 -2.50
CA ASN A 307 23.13 -10.76 -2.67
C ASN A 307 21.84 -10.79 -3.50
N GLN A 308 21.80 -10.03 -4.59
CA GLN A 308 20.65 -10.03 -5.49
C GLN A 308 20.70 -11.21 -6.45
N LEU A 309 19.56 -11.82 -6.71
CA LEU A 309 19.40 -12.94 -7.61
C LEU A 309 19.46 -12.49 -9.07
N SER A 310 20.01 -13.34 -9.93
CA SER A 310 19.79 -13.20 -11.38
C SER A 310 18.32 -13.41 -11.73
N ALA A 311 17.89 -12.89 -12.88
CA ALA A 311 16.52 -13.11 -13.39
C ALA A 311 16.20 -14.61 -13.48
N GLU A 312 17.12 -15.40 -14.03
CA GLU A 312 16.95 -16.86 -14.17
C GLU A 312 16.75 -17.54 -12.82
N GLN A 313 17.60 -17.22 -11.82
CA GLN A 313 17.50 -17.82 -10.48
C GLN A 313 16.18 -17.42 -9.80
N TYR A 314 15.79 -16.16 -9.88
CA TYR A 314 14.52 -15.67 -9.33
C TYR A 314 13.32 -16.40 -9.97
N LEU A 315 13.27 -16.45 -11.30
CA LEU A 315 12.17 -17.11 -12.04
C LEU A 315 12.07 -18.60 -11.78
N LYS A 316 13.18 -19.24 -11.38
CA LYS A 316 13.19 -20.65 -11.00
C LYS A 316 12.65 -20.87 -9.60
N ASP A 317 13.05 -20.06 -8.61
CA ASP A 317 12.87 -20.36 -7.20
C ASP A 317 11.65 -19.65 -6.57
N TYR A 318 11.16 -18.56 -7.18
CA TYR A 318 10.09 -17.72 -6.62
C TYR A 318 8.79 -17.81 -7.40
N VAL A 319 8.52 -19.00 -7.95
CA VAL A 319 7.23 -19.29 -8.58
C VAL A 319 6.13 -19.33 -7.53
N TYR A 320 4.98 -18.77 -7.89
CA TYR A 320 3.73 -18.87 -7.14
C TYR A 320 2.67 -19.55 -8.01
N GLU A 321 2.30 -20.75 -7.65
CA GLU A 321 1.18 -21.46 -8.27
C GLU A 321 -0.05 -21.35 -7.38
N TYR A 322 -1.16 -20.92 -7.94
CA TYR A 322 -2.40 -20.70 -7.21
C TYR A 322 -3.62 -21.14 -7.99
N LYS A 323 -4.70 -21.40 -7.27
CA LYS A 323 -6.03 -21.63 -7.80
C LYS A 323 -7.06 -20.83 -7.03
N TYR A 324 -8.23 -20.66 -7.61
CA TYR A 324 -9.36 -19.98 -6.99
C TYR A 324 -10.68 -20.43 -7.64
N ASN A 325 -11.79 -20.14 -6.96
CA ASN A 325 -13.12 -20.38 -7.45
C ASN A 325 -13.75 -19.06 -7.91
N MET A 326 -14.41 -19.09 -9.07
CA MET A 326 -15.30 -18.01 -9.48
C MET A 326 -16.74 -18.36 -9.10
N ILE A 327 -17.46 -17.37 -8.57
CA ILE A 327 -18.89 -17.50 -8.29
C ILE A 327 -19.65 -16.65 -9.32
N VAL A 328 -20.45 -17.31 -10.17
CA VAL A 328 -21.26 -16.66 -11.18
C VAL A 328 -22.71 -17.10 -11.00
N ASN A 329 -23.60 -16.16 -10.72
CA ASN A 329 -25.03 -16.44 -10.47
C ASN A 329 -25.26 -17.54 -9.41
N GLY A 330 -24.45 -17.56 -8.35
CA GLY A 330 -24.52 -18.54 -7.27
C GLY A 330 -23.89 -19.92 -7.58
N ASN A 331 -23.39 -20.13 -8.79
CA ASN A 331 -22.68 -21.35 -9.16
C ASN A 331 -21.17 -21.16 -8.95
N VAL A 332 -20.51 -22.18 -8.38
CA VAL A 332 -19.07 -22.20 -8.14
C VAL A 332 -18.37 -22.86 -9.31
N TYR A 333 -17.41 -22.16 -9.89
CA TYR A 333 -16.56 -22.66 -10.97
C TYR A 333 -15.11 -22.73 -10.49
N GLU A 334 -14.55 -23.93 -10.36
CA GLU A 334 -13.14 -24.10 -10.06
C GLU A 334 -12.29 -23.69 -11.27
N MET A 335 -11.44 -22.68 -11.07
CA MET A 335 -10.53 -22.21 -12.11
C MET A 335 -9.30 -23.10 -12.19
N LYS A 336 -8.78 -23.29 -13.42
CA LYS A 336 -7.52 -24.01 -13.61
C LYS A 336 -6.40 -23.32 -12.84
N PRO A 337 -5.45 -24.09 -12.27
CA PRO A 337 -4.27 -23.51 -11.62
C PRO A 337 -3.57 -22.50 -12.53
N LYS A 338 -3.16 -21.41 -11.94
CA LYS A 338 -2.40 -20.35 -12.60
C LYS A 338 -1.00 -20.26 -11.98
N LYS A 339 -0.10 -19.68 -12.74
CA LYS A 339 1.28 -19.45 -12.33
C LYS A 339 1.58 -17.95 -12.42
N SER A 340 2.20 -17.44 -11.37
CA SER A 340 2.78 -16.09 -11.29
C SER A 340 4.08 -16.15 -10.47
N TYR A 341 4.56 -15.03 -9.97
CA TYR A 341 5.77 -14.96 -9.17
C TYR A 341 5.51 -14.24 -7.85
N LYS A 342 6.35 -14.51 -6.85
CA LYS A 342 6.22 -13.95 -5.52
C LYS A 342 7.49 -13.20 -5.11
N ILE A 343 7.31 -12.02 -4.54
CA ILE A 343 8.38 -11.22 -3.93
C ILE A 343 8.21 -11.30 -2.42
N PRO A 344 9.10 -11.95 -1.65
CA PRO A 344 9.03 -11.99 -0.19
C PRO A 344 8.84 -10.60 0.40
N ASN A 345 7.94 -10.45 1.38
CA ASN A 345 7.64 -9.17 1.99
C ASN A 345 8.89 -8.50 2.60
N LYS A 346 9.85 -9.29 3.09
CA LYS A 346 11.14 -8.81 3.61
C LYS A 346 12.04 -8.13 2.56
N TRP A 347 11.80 -8.38 1.28
CA TRP A 347 12.54 -7.76 0.16
C TRP A 347 11.91 -6.46 -0.34
N VAL A 348 10.70 -6.16 0.11
CA VAL A 348 9.96 -4.95 -0.27
C VAL A 348 10.48 -3.77 0.54
N LEU A 349 10.85 -2.71 -0.16
CA LEU A 349 11.32 -1.45 0.40
C LEU A 349 10.17 -0.49 0.65
N ASP A 350 9.21 -0.44 -0.28
CA ASP A 350 8.04 0.42 -0.23
C ASP A 350 6.89 -0.20 -1.03
N ALA A 351 5.65 0.17 -0.69
CA ALA A 351 4.46 -0.34 -1.34
C ALA A 351 3.38 0.73 -1.44
N VAL A 352 2.58 0.67 -2.51
CA VAL A 352 1.44 1.57 -2.74
C VAL A 352 0.26 0.78 -3.27
N ASN A 353 -0.86 0.80 -2.56
CA ASN A 353 -2.12 0.28 -3.08
C ASN A 353 -2.87 1.38 -3.85
N LEU A 354 -3.27 1.09 -5.08
CA LEU A 354 -4.14 1.96 -5.87
C LEU A 354 -5.51 1.32 -6.07
N SER A 355 -6.55 2.16 -6.04
CA SER A 355 -7.91 1.74 -6.37
C SER A 355 -8.76 2.94 -6.82
N VAL A 356 -10.07 2.74 -7.00
CA VAL A 356 -11.10 3.78 -7.03
C VAL A 356 -12.13 3.48 -5.96
N GLU A 357 -12.68 4.52 -5.35
CA GLU A 357 -13.58 4.41 -4.20
C GLU A 357 -14.80 3.51 -4.47
N SER A 358 -15.41 3.63 -5.68
CA SER A 358 -16.60 2.89 -6.05
C SER A 358 -16.41 1.38 -6.23
N GLU A 359 -15.18 0.92 -6.46
CA GLU A 359 -14.89 -0.47 -6.85
C GLU A 359 -13.93 -1.18 -5.90
N ARG A 360 -13.37 -0.46 -4.93
CA ARG A 360 -12.39 -1.04 -4.02
C ARG A 360 -12.99 -2.14 -3.15
N VAL A 361 -12.32 -3.29 -3.13
CA VAL A 361 -12.68 -4.47 -2.34
C VAL A 361 -11.62 -4.75 -1.27
N TRP A 362 -10.32 -4.69 -1.63
CA TRP A 362 -9.23 -5.09 -0.74
C TRP A 362 -7.89 -4.46 -1.14
N ASN A 363 -6.89 -4.55 -0.27
CA ASN A 363 -5.50 -4.23 -0.56
C ASN A 363 -4.76 -5.49 -1.00
N LEU A 364 -3.75 -5.35 -1.87
CA LEU A 364 -3.03 -6.46 -2.51
C LEU A 364 -1.66 -6.71 -1.90
N VAL A 365 -1.27 -5.90 -0.93
CA VAL A 365 -0.04 -6.08 -0.15
C VAL A 365 -0.37 -6.36 1.31
N SER A 366 0.55 -7.01 2.00
CA SER A 366 0.43 -7.19 3.45
C SER A 366 0.24 -5.84 4.16
N PRO A 367 -0.63 -5.77 5.19
CA PRO A 367 -0.75 -4.55 6.01
C PRO A 367 0.56 -4.12 6.70
N SER A 368 1.55 -5.00 6.79
CA SER A 368 2.89 -4.66 7.25
C SER A 368 3.66 -3.74 6.27
N LEU A 369 3.29 -3.77 5.00
CA LEU A 369 3.92 -2.97 3.93
C LEU A 369 3.11 -1.72 3.61
N ASP A 370 1.78 -1.84 3.50
CA ASP A 370 0.87 -0.72 3.28
C ASP A 370 -0.55 -1.09 3.71
N LYS A 371 -1.07 -0.43 4.72
CA LYS A 371 -2.46 -0.65 5.21
C LYS A 371 -3.48 0.25 4.51
N GLY A 372 -3.01 1.30 3.82
CA GLY A 372 -3.84 2.28 3.13
C GLY A 372 -4.02 2.01 1.64
N TRP A 373 -4.59 2.98 0.96
CA TRP A 373 -4.69 3.03 -0.50
C TRP A 373 -4.88 4.47 -0.97
N THR A 374 -4.57 4.74 -2.24
CA THR A 374 -4.73 6.06 -2.85
C THR A 374 -5.30 5.97 -4.28
N TYR A 375 -5.61 7.10 -4.91
CA TYR A 375 -6.36 7.13 -6.17
C TYR A 375 -6.10 8.39 -7.00
N CYS A 376 -6.44 8.33 -8.31
CA CYS A 376 -6.59 9.52 -9.16
C CYS A 376 -8.05 9.78 -9.54
N GLY A 377 -8.83 8.73 -9.83
CA GLY A 377 -10.28 8.78 -10.07
C GLY A 377 -11.06 8.18 -8.91
N LYS A 378 -12.30 8.62 -8.69
CA LYS A 378 -13.18 8.10 -7.62
C LYS A 378 -14.10 6.97 -8.07
N VAL A 379 -14.44 6.93 -9.36
CA VAL A 379 -15.33 5.93 -9.93
C VAL A 379 -14.67 5.26 -11.13
N MET A 380 -15.19 4.10 -11.53
CA MET A 380 -14.75 3.42 -12.73
C MET A 380 -14.91 4.31 -13.96
N HIS A 381 -13.92 4.31 -14.84
CA HIS A 381 -13.86 5.13 -16.05
C HIS A 381 -13.90 6.66 -15.84
N ASP A 382 -13.64 7.14 -14.64
CA ASP A 382 -13.55 8.57 -14.34
C ASP A 382 -12.44 9.22 -15.19
N LYS A 383 -12.85 10.05 -16.17
CA LYS A 383 -11.91 10.74 -17.05
C LYS A 383 -11.13 11.86 -16.36
N THR A 384 -11.60 12.32 -15.20
CA THR A 384 -10.90 13.37 -14.43
C THR A 384 -9.55 12.92 -13.89
N ARG A 385 -9.23 11.61 -13.98
CA ARG A 385 -7.92 11.03 -13.65
C ARG A 385 -6.82 11.36 -14.67
N TYR A 386 -7.20 11.74 -15.92
CA TYR A 386 -6.20 12.04 -16.97
C TYR A 386 -5.33 13.22 -16.56
N GLY A 387 -4.02 13.12 -16.83
CA GLY A 387 -3.02 14.09 -16.43
C GLY A 387 -2.79 14.20 -14.92
N LYS A 388 -3.29 13.22 -14.13
CA LYS A 388 -3.13 13.19 -12.68
C LYS A 388 -2.37 11.97 -12.21
N CYS A 389 -1.58 12.19 -11.16
CA CYS A 389 -0.78 11.20 -10.45
C CYS A 389 -1.19 11.10 -8.98
N VAL A 390 -0.71 10.09 -8.31
CA VAL A 390 -0.60 10.07 -6.84
C VAL A 390 0.81 10.49 -6.47
N ARG A 391 0.94 11.44 -5.54
CA ARG A 391 2.23 12.00 -5.13
C ARG A 391 2.41 11.92 -3.64
N ARG A 392 3.56 11.41 -3.18
CA ARG A 392 3.90 11.30 -1.77
C ARG A 392 4.08 12.69 -1.15
N LYS A 393 3.59 12.87 0.06
CA LYS A 393 3.68 14.13 0.80
C LYS A 393 5.12 14.42 1.22
N VAL A 394 5.49 15.69 1.18
CA VAL A 394 6.71 16.16 1.82
C VAL A 394 6.42 16.32 3.32
N LEU A 395 7.19 15.67 4.17
CA LEU A 395 7.09 15.79 5.62
C LEU A 395 7.87 17.02 6.09
N SER A 396 9.16 17.10 5.75
CA SER A 396 10.02 18.24 6.07
C SER A 396 11.30 18.25 5.23
N GLY A 397 11.72 19.39 4.72
CA GLY A 397 12.95 19.51 3.94
C GLY A 397 12.97 18.53 2.75
N LYS A 398 13.92 17.59 2.76
CA LYS A 398 14.04 16.54 1.73
C LYS A 398 13.36 15.22 2.10
N THR A 399 12.72 15.13 3.27
CA THR A 399 12.10 13.89 3.74
C THR A 399 10.65 13.82 3.29
N LEU A 400 10.29 12.74 2.62
CA LEU A 400 8.92 12.38 2.26
C LEU A 400 8.29 11.54 3.36
N GLN A 401 6.99 11.71 3.56
CA GLN A 401 6.22 10.95 4.54
C GLN A 401 6.13 9.48 4.13
N ASP A 402 6.46 8.57 5.04
CA ASP A 402 6.43 7.12 4.83
C ASP A 402 6.03 6.41 6.10
N THR A 403 4.72 6.17 6.25
CA THR A 403 4.12 5.53 7.43
C THR A 403 3.56 4.14 7.14
N ASN A 404 3.86 3.57 5.97
CA ASN A 404 3.23 2.35 5.45
C ASN A 404 1.68 2.47 5.41
N ASP A 405 1.20 3.64 5.01
CA ASP A 405 -0.23 3.94 4.85
C ASP A 405 -0.44 4.90 3.67
N SER A 406 -0.68 4.36 2.49
CA SER A 406 -0.85 5.16 1.27
C SER A 406 -1.98 6.19 1.37
N SER A 407 -2.98 5.98 2.22
CA SER A 407 -4.06 6.95 2.43
C SER A 407 -3.60 8.19 3.21
N VAL A 408 -2.54 8.04 4.00
CA VAL A 408 -1.93 9.09 4.80
C VAL A 408 -0.73 9.70 4.08
N ASP A 409 0.08 8.86 3.41
CA ASP A 409 1.37 9.24 2.83
C ASP A 409 1.24 9.97 1.49
N PHE A 410 0.15 9.73 0.75
CA PHE A 410 -0.03 10.29 -0.58
C PHE A 410 -1.09 11.39 -0.66
N LEU A 411 -0.85 12.34 -1.54
CA LEU A 411 -1.84 13.29 -2.06
C LEU A 411 -2.48 12.64 -3.29
N PRO A 412 -3.78 12.38 -3.28
CA PRO A 412 -4.48 11.80 -4.42
C PRO A 412 -4.68 12.83 -5.53
N ALA A 413 -4.77 12.38 -6.77
CA ALA A 413 -5.19 13.15 -7.94
C ALA A 413 -4.45 14.49 -8.14
N GLN A 414 -3.13 14.51 -7.89
CA GLN A 414 -2.28 15.68 -8.15
C GLN A 414 -2.03 15.86 -9.65
N LYS A 415 -1.79 17.09 -10.10
CA LYS A 415 -1.33 17.30 -11.48
C LYS A 415 0.01 16.59 -11.66
N ALA A 416 0.10 15.73 -12.68
CA ALA A 416 1.33 15.02 -12.98
C ALA A 416 2.43 15.97 -13.44
N ASP A 417 3.64 15.78 -12.94
CA ASP A 417 4.85 16.51 -13.32
C ASP A 417 6.05 15.61 -13.12
N PRO A 418 6.62 15.01 -14.18
CA PRO A 418 7.74 14.09 -14.09
C PRO A 418 9.00 14.73 -13.50
N TYR A 419 9.08 16.06 -13.49
CA TYR A 419 10.22 16.84 -12.98
C TYR A 419 9.90 17.65 -11.73
N PHE A 420 8.80 17.30 -11.05
CA PHE A 420 8.39 17.96 -9.80
C PHE A 420 9.54 17.95 -8.77
N LYS A 421 9.77 19.11 -8.14
CA LYS A 421 10.77 19.26 -7.08
C LYS A 421 10.14 19.06 -5.71
N PHE A 422 10.55 18.00 -5.00
CA PHE A 422 10.00 17.68 -3.70
C PHE A 422 10.53 18.56 -2.56
N HIS A 423 11.56 19.37 -2.80
CA HIS A 423 12.29 20.08 -1.75
C HIS A 423 12.66 21.54 -2.15
N GLU A 424 11.80 22.20 -2.90
CA GLU A 424 11.91 23.65 -3.15
C GLU A 424 11.11 24.47 -2.16
#